data_a24cec8e60152f1dbfe3f6544d548e7a
#
_entry.id   a24cec8e60152f1dbfe3f6544d548e7a
#
_cell.length_a   1.000
_cell.length_b   1.000
_cell.length_c   1.000
_cell.angle_alpha   90.00
_cell.angle_beta   90.00
_cell.angle_gamma   90.00
#
_symmetry.space_group_name_H-M   'P 1'
#
loop_
_entity.id
_entity.type
_entity.pdbx_description
1 polymer ?
#
loop_
_entity_poly.entity_id
_entity_poly.type
_entity_poly.pdbx_seq_one_letter_code
_entity_poly.pdbx_strand_id
1 'polypeptide(L)'
;AIAQANPNATLPDTPISWIHRSDGSGTTFLFTSHLQAACPNWQGGADKTVEWPGGVGAKGNEGIAAQVAQTEGGIGYVEYAYANENGMTAAAIENKAGNIIAPSPETASLVFEGETVPEDFALTVADPANPQAYPIAGMTWLLLYPEYEEPTTAQALQGFVNWALNSGDQYSTEL
;
A
#
# COMPACT_ATOMS: atom_id res chain seq x y z
N ALA A 1 14.33 -4.27 -18.08
CA ALA A 1 14.11 -4.75 -16.70
C ALA A 1 12.90 -5.69 -16.63
N ILE A 2 11.64 -5.23 -16.88
CA ILE A 2 10.42 -6.08 -16.73
C ILE A 2 10.50 -7.35 -17.60
N ALA A 3 10.83 -7.25 -18.88
CA ALA A 3 10.98 -8.41 -19.77
C ALA A 3 12.05 -9.41 -19.28
N GLN A 4 13.11 -8.90 -18.67
CA GLN A 4 14.20 -9.71 -18.13
C GLN A 4 13.78 -10.48 -16.86
N ALA A 5 12.93 -9.89 -16.04
CA ALA A 5 12.33 -10.53 -14.87
C ALA A 5 11.21 -11.52 -15.25
N ASN A 6 10.68 -11.45 -16.48
CA ASN A 6 9.55 -12.25 -16.95
C ASN A 6 9.89 -12.95 -18.29
N PRO A 7 10.90 -13.84 -18.34
CA PRO A 7 11.42 -14.39 -19.58
C PRO A 7 10.42 -15.26 -20.36
N ASN A 8 9.38 -15.75 -19.69
CA ASN A 8 8.35 -16.61 -20.29
C ASN A 8 7.05 -15.85 -20.63
N ALA A 9 6.99 -14.54 -20.34
CA ALA A 9 5.82 -13.74 -20.63
C ALA A 9 5.93 -13.06 -22.00
N THR A 10 4.84 -13.11 -22.75
CA THR A 10 4.69 -12.30 -23.97
C THR A 10 4.25 -10.90 -23.53
N LEU A 11 5.19 -9.99 -23.43
CA LEU A 11 4.90 -8.61 -23.06
C LEU A 11 4.56 -7.78 -24.30
N PRO A 12 3.61 -6.82 -24.19
CA PRO A 12 3.32 -5.90 -25.27
C PRO A 12 4.50 -4.95 -25.50
N ASP A 13 4.68 -4.51 -26.76
CA ASP A 13 5.64 -3.47 -27.12
C ASP A 13 4.97 -2.08 -27.01
N THR A 14 4.36 -1.83 -25.87
CA THR A 14 3.66 -0.58 -25.55
C THR A 14 4.45 0.17 -24.50
N PRO A 15 4.63 1.51 -24.64
CA PRO A 15 5.25 2.32 -23.60
C PRO A 15 4.48 2.21 -22.27
N ILE A 16 5.23 2.12 -21.18
CA ILE A 16 4.64 2.15 -19.84
C ILE A 16 4.13 3.57 -19.56
N SER A 17 2.85 3.65 -19.17
CA SER A 17 2.21 4.86 -18.67
C SER A 17 2.00 4.72 -17.17
N TRP A 18 2.72 5.44 -16.36
CA TRP A 18 2.52 5.37 -14.92
C TRP A 18 1.47 6.35 -14.42
N ILE A 19 0.67 5.87 -13.48
CA ILE A 19 -0.42 6.61 -12.86
C ILE A 19 -0.10 6.77 -11.37
N HIS A 20 -0.18 8.01 -10.89
CA HIS A 20 0.15 8.35 -9.49
C HIS A 20 -0.96 9.16 -8.85
N ARG A 21 -0.94 9.26 -7.52
CA ARG A 21 -1.91 10.07 -6.76
C ARG A 21 -1.67 11.56 -7.03
N SER A 22 -2.75 12.27 -7.28
CA SER A 22 -2.77 13.74 -7.40
C SER A 22 -3.16 14.44 -6.09
N ASP A 23 -3.54 13.69 -5.08
CA ASP A 23 -3.89 14.13 -3.73
C ASP A 23 -2.87 13.62 -2.69
N GLY A 24 -2.88 14.20 -1.49
CA GLY A 24 -2.09 13.69 -0.37
C GLY A 24 -2.57 12.30 0.05
N SER A 25 -1.66 11.32 0.14
CA SER A 25 -2.01 9.91 0.27
C SER A 25 -1.05 9.12 1.14
N GLY A 26 -1.58 8.35 2.09
CA GLY A 26 -0.83 7.35 2.84
C GLY A 26 -0.25 6.26 1.93
N THR A 27 -0.98 5.85 0.89
CA THR A 27 -0.50 4.88 -0.12
C THR A 27 0.71 5.43 -0.88
N THR A 28 0.69 6.73 -1.23
CA THR A 28 1.87 7.40 -1.81
C THR A 28 3.05 7.39 -0.84
N PHE A 29 2.81 7.69 0.43
CA PHE A 29 3.87 7.67 1.45
C PHE A 29 4.53 6.29 1.57
N LEU A 30 3.75 5.22 1.65
CA LEU A 30 4.28 3.85 1.74
C LEU A 30 5.06 3.46 0.48
N PHE A 31 4.50 3.74 -0.69
CA PHE A 31 5.16 3.45 -1.97
C PHE A 31 6.48 4.21 -2.12
N THR A 32 6.48 5.51 -1.84
CA THR A 32 7.70 6.34 -1.94
C THR A 32 8.72 6.04 -0.85
N SER A 33 8.29 5.61 0.34
CA SER A 33 9.18 5.11 1.40
C SER A 33 9.95 3.87 0.93
N HIS A 34 9.26 2.92 0.28
CA HIS A 34 9.92 1.76 -0.32
C HIS A 34 10.87 2.16 -1.45
N LEU A 35 10.45 3.06 -2.36
CA LEU A 35 11.33 3.56 -3.42
C LEU A 35 12.60 4.20 -2.86
N GLN A 36 12.47 4.98 -1.79
CA GLN A 36 13.63 5.61 -1.15
C GLN A 36 14.56 4.59 -0.50
N ALA A 37 14.02 3.52 0.08
CA ALA A 37 14.82 2.46 0.72
C ALA A 37 15.48 1.51 -0.29
N ALA A 38 14.77 1.13 -1.35
CA ALA A 38 15.17 0.05 -2.26
C ALA A 38 15.70 0.54 -3.62
N CYS A 39 15.40 1.77 -4.05
CA CYS A 39 15.73 2.28 -5.37
C CYS A 39 16.79 3.40 -5.32
N PRO A 40 18.09 3.12 -5.55
CA PRO A 40 19.15 4.14 -5.46
C PRO A 40 18.96 5.34 -6.38
N ASN A 41 18.20 5.20 -7.46
CA ASN A 41 17.94 6.26 -8.45
C ASN A 41 16.70 7.11 -8.11
N TRP A 42 15.94 6.75 -7.07
CA TRP A 42 14.80 7.54 -6.64
C TRP A 42 15.23 8.83 -5.93
N GLN A 43 14.74 9.97 -6.41
CA GLN A 43 15.11 11.30 -5.91
C GLN A 43 13.91 12.09 -5.37
N GLY A 44 12.70 11.53 -5.45
CA GLY A 44 11.46 12.21 -5.07
C GLY A 44 11.22 12.28 -3.56
N GLY A 45 12.06 11.64 -2.73
CA GLY A 45 11.84 11.53 -1.29
C GLY A 45 10.69 10.59 -0.92
N ALA A 46 10.32 10.57 0.36
CA ALA A 46 9.20 9.81 0.89
C ALA A 46 8.23 10.76 1.60
N ASP A 47 7.07 10.97 1.00
CA ASP A 47 6.02 11.84 1.56
C ASP A 47 4.64 11.42 1.01
N LYS A 48 3.58 11.96 1.62
CA LYS A 48 2.19 11.84 1.16
C LYS A 48 1.95 12.52 -0.19
N THR A 49 2.80 13.49 -0.53
CA THR A 49 2.80 14.21 -1.81
C THR A 49 4.24 14.43 -2.24
N VAL A 50 4.58 13.97 -3.43
CA VAL A 50 5.92 14.11 -4.02
C VAL A 50 5.83 14.74 -5.41
N GLU A 51 6.93 15.35 -5.86
CA GLU A 51 7.06 15.78 -7.25
C GLU A 51 7.40 14.58 -8.13
N TRP A 52 6.43 14.13 -8.91
CA TRP A 52 6.61 13.02 -9.84
C TRP A 52 7.35 13.50 -11.10
N PRO A 53 8.31 12.72 -11.60
CA PRO A 53 9.05 13.10 -12.82
C PRO A 53 8.21 13.03 -14.11
N GLY A 54 6.95 12.71 -14.00
CA GLY A 54 5.97 12.60 -15.08
C GLY A 54 4.82 11.70 -14.70
N GLY A 55 4.08 11.18 -15.69
CA GLY A 55 2.92 10.32 -15.45
C GLY A 55 1.59 11.08 -15.44
N VAL A 56 0.54 10.38 -15.07
CA VAL A 56 -0.83 10.91 -15.02
C VAL A 56 -1.33 10.88 -13.57
N GLY A 57 -1.76 12.03 -13.07
CA GLY A 57 -2.32 12.15 -11.73
C GLY A 57 -3.78 11.73 -11.68
N ALA A 58 -4.17 10.88 -10.71
CA ALA A 58 -5.54 10.52 -10.41
C ALA A 58 -5.82 10.63 -8.91
N LYS A 59 -7.05 10.97 -8.54
CA LYS A 59 -7.45 11.19 -7.15
C LYS A 59 -7.99 9.90 -6.53
N GLY A 60 -7.53 9.57 -5.33
CA GLY A 60 -7.99 8.40 -4.59
C GLY A 60 -7.46 7.08 -5.15
N ASN A 61 -7.65 5.99 -4.42
CA ASN A 61 -7.35 4.63 -4.93
C ASN A 61 -8.28 4.27 -6.09
N GLU A 62 -9.56 4.64 -6.00
CA GLU A 62 -10.57 4.46 -7.03
C GLU A 62 -10.18 5.17 -8.35
N GLY A 63 -9.65 6.38 -8.26
CA GLY A 63 -9.19 7.12 -9.44
C GLY A 63 -7.97 6.47 -10.09
N ILE A 64 -7.02 5.97 -9.30
CA ILE A 64 -5.87 5.20 -9.82
C ILE A 64 -6.35 3.92 -10.50
N ALA A 65 -7.19 3.12 -9.83
CA ALA A 65 -7.69 1.86 -10.37
C ALA A 65 -8.43 2.08 -11.71
N ALA A 66 -9.33 3.06 -11.76
CA ALA A 66 -10.05 3.41 -12.98
C ALA A 66 -9.11 3.89 -14.12
N GLN A 67 -8.11 4.72 -13.80
CA GLN A 67 -7.18 5.25 -14.79
C GLN A 67 -6.26 4.15 -15.34
N VAL A 68 -5.75 3.24 -14.48
CA VAL A 68 -4.95 2.09 -14.91
C VAL A 68 -5.75 1.18 -15.82
N ALA A 69 -7.01 0.87 -15.47
CA ALA A 69 -7.88 0.01 -16.28
C ALA A 69 -8.20 0.59 -17.67
N GLN A 70 -8.17 1.91 -17.81
CA GLN A 70 -8.49 2.61 -19.08
C GLN A 70 -7.24 2.95 -19.89
N THR A 71 -6.04 2.74 -19.37
CA THR A 71 -4.79 3.15 -20.01
C THR A 71 -4.01 1.92 -20.48
N GLU A 72 -3.83 1.80 -21.80
CA GLU A 72 -2.96 0.75 -22.35
C GLU A 72 -1.53 0.93 -21.84
N GLY A 73 -0.92 -0.14 -21.32
CA GLY A 73 0.39 -0.07 -20.66
C GLY A 73 0.38 0.66 -19.32
N GLY A 74 -0.81 0.91 -18.73
CA GLY A 74 -0.99 1.60 -17.46
C GLY A 74 -0.43 0.79 -16.29
N ILE A 75 0.38 1.44 -15.44
CA ILE A 75 0.87 0.91 -14.16
C ILE A 75 0.63 1.97 -13.09
N GLY A 76 0.09 1.56 -11.96
CA GLY A 76 -0.15 2.45 -10.81
C GLY A 76 0.05 1.72 -9.49
N TYR A 77 -0.21 2.40 -8.40
CA TYR A 77 -0.22 1.84 -7.06
C TYR A 77 -1.54 2.18 -6.35
N VAL A 78 -2.10 1.20 -5.70
CA VAL A 78 -3.35 1.30 -4.93
C VAL A 78 -3.23 0.43 -3.69
N GLU A 79 -4.11 0.61 -2.74
CA GLU A 79 -4.31 -0.36 -1.68
C GLU A 79 -4.82 -1.69 -2.27
N TYR A 80 -4.40 -2.81 -1.67
CA TYR A 80 -4.62 -4.16 -2.21
C TYR A 80 -6.10 -4.49 -2.45
N ALA A 81 -6.99 -4.10 -1.55
CA ALA A 81 -8.43 -4.34 -1.71
C ALA A 81 -8.97 -3.74 -3.02
N TYR A 82 -8.55 -2.53 -3.39
CA TYR A 82 -8.96 -1.91 -4.67
C TYR A 82 -8.46 -2.69 -5.89
N ALA A 83 -7.25 -3.25 -5.83
CA ALA A 83 -6.75 -4.09 -6.92
C ALA A 83 -7.57 -5.39 -7.02
N ASN A 84 -7.85 -6.02 -5.88
CA ASN A 84 -8.59 -7.27 -5.80
C ASN A 84 -10.06 -7.11 -6.25
N GLU A 85 -10.78 -6.13 -5.72
CA GLU A 85 -12.18 -5.86 -6.07
C GLU A 85 -12.39 -5.50 -7.54
N ASN A 86 -11.40 -4.86 -8.17
CA ASN A 86 -11.46 -4.49 -9.59
C ASN A 86 -10.84 -5.55 -10.50
N GLY A 87 -10.44 -6.71 -9.99
CA GLY A 87 -9.84 -7.80 -10.76
C GLY A 87 -8.53 -7.40 -11.46
N MET A 88 -7.77 -6.49 -10.87
CA MET A 88 -6.50 -6.00 -11.42
C MET A 88 -5.36 -6.98 -11.13
N THR A 89 -4.42 -7.06 -12.03
CA THR A 89 -3.19 -7.84 -11.80
C THR A 89 -2.23 -7.02 -10.95
N ALA A 90 -1.90 -7.53 -9.77
CA ALA A 90 -0.88 -6.94 -8.91
C ALA A 90 0.50 -7.57 -9.17
N ALA A 91 1.53 -6.75 -9.17
CA ALA A 91 2.90 -7.20 -9.40
C ALA A 91 3.49 -7.86 -8.16
N ALA A 92 4.15 -9.01 -8.34
CA ALA A 92 5.08 -9.51 -7.36
C ALA A 92 6.36 -8.65 -7.40
N ILE A 93 6.90 -8.31 -6.23
CA ILE A 93 8.03 -7.39 -6.07
C ILE A 93 9.17 -8.09 -5.36
N GLU A 94 10.40 -7.83 -5.81
CA GLU A 94 11.61 -8.30 -5.16
C GLU A 94 11.79 -7.55 -3.83
N ASN A 95 11.90 -8.30 -2.74
CA ASN A 95 12.16 -7.76 -1.41
C ASN A 95 13.66 -7.68 -1.12
N LYS A 96 14.02 -7.12 0.03
CA LYS A 96 15.41 -6.95 0.48
C LYS A 96 16.24 -8.24 0.51
N ALA A 97 15.59 -9.38 0.70
CA ALA A 97 16.24 -10.69 0.71
C ALA A 97 16.45 -11.27 -0.71
N GLY A 98 15.99 -10.58 -1.76
CA GLY A 98 16.07 -11.03 -3.16
C GLY A 98 14.96 -12.01 -3.56
N ASN A 99 13.91 -12.13 -2.77
CA ASN A 99 12.76 -12.98 -3.08
C ASN A 99 11.67 -12.18 -3.79
N ILE A 100 11.06 -12.78 -4.81
CA ILE A 100 9.91 -12.20 -5.52
C ILE A 100 8.64 -12.62 -4.79
N ILE A 101 7.98 -11.66 -4.15
CA ILE A 101 6.81 -11.88 -3.30
C ILE A 101 5.57 -11.25 -3.95
N ALA A 102 4.50 -12.03 -4.06
CA ALA A 102 3.18 -11.52 -4.46
C ALA A 102 2.47 -10.86 -3.27
N PRO A 103 1.67 -9.80 -3.51
CA PRO A 103 0.91 -9.18 -2.44
C PRO A 103 -0.23 -10.08 -1.98
N SER A 104 -0.39 -10.19 -0.68
CA SER A 104 -1.55 -10.78 -0.01
C SER A 104 -1.62 -10.26 1.43
N PRO A 105 -2.75 -10.41 2.14
CA PRO A 105 -2.85 -10.07 3.55
C PRO A 105 -1.78 -10.78 4.40
N GLU A 106 -1.49 -12.05 4.10
CA GLU A 106 -0.49 -12.85 4.82
C GLU A 106 0.92 -12.29 4.60
N THR A 107 1.31 -12.03 3.34
CA THR A 107 2.65 -11.51 3.03
C THR A 107 2.84 -10.06 3.49
N ALA A 108 1.76 -9.28 3.54
CA ALA A 108 1.76 -7.92 4.08
C ALA A 108 1.93 -7.90 5.61
N SER A 109 1.28 -8.83 6.34
CA SER A 109 1.39 -8.92 7.81
C SER A 109 2.80 -9.24 8.28
N LEU A 110 3.58 -10.00 7.49
CA LEU A 110 4.96 -10.36 7.79
C LEU A 110 5.93 -9.17 7.83
N VAL A 111 5.53 -8.00 7.30
CA VAL A 111 6.32 -6.75 7.36
C VAL A 111 6.57 -6.32 8.80
N PHE A 112 5.63 -6.60 9.70
CA PHE A 112 5.67 -6.17 11.10
C PHE A 112 6.20 -7.24 12.06
N GLU A 113 6.52 -8.43 11.56
CA GLU A 113 7.04 -9.53 12.37
C GLU A 113 8.42 -9.19 12.95
N GLY A 114 8.53 -9.24 14.27
CA GLY A 114 9.76 -8.90 14.99
C GLY A 114 10.01 -7.41 15.22
N GLU A 115 9.15 -6.54 14.70
CA GLU A 115 9.24 -5.10 14.93
C GLU A 115 8.73 -4.72 16.32
N THR A 116 9.34 -3.70 16.91
CA THR A 116 8.89 -3.16 18.20
C THR A 116 7.92 -2.01 17.93
N VAL A 117 6.69 -2.16 18.37
CA VAL A 117 5.69 -1.08 18.26
C VAL A 117 6.07 0.05 19.22
N PRO A 118 6.28 1.28 18.75
CA PRO A 118 6.59 2.43 19.59
C PRO A 118 5.39 2.84 20.46
N GLU A 119 5.65 3.62 21.53
CA GLU A 119 4.60 4.06 22.45
C GLU A 119 3.48 4.87 21.79
N ASP A 120 3.78 5.61 20.72
CA ASP A 120 2.82 6.39 19.94
C ASP A 120 2.16 5.59 18.81
N PHE A 121 2.45 4.30 18.71
CA PHE A 121 1.97 3.38 17.67
C PHE A 121 2.34 3.79 16.24
N ALA A 122 3.18 4.79 16.02
CA ALA A 122 3.57 5.30 14.71
C ALA A 122 4.65 4.42 14.05
N LEU A 123 4.32 3.17 13.79
CA LEU A 123 5.22 2.21 13.16
C LEU A 123 5.14 2.29 11.64
N THR A 124 6.27 2.54 11.00
CA THR A 124 6.45 2.44 9.55
C THR A 124 7.67 1.59 9.25
N VAL A 125 7.51 0.55 8.45
CA VAL A 125 8.59 -0.34 8.03
C VAL A 125 8.73 -0.24 6.51
N ALA A 126 9.81 0.39 6.06
CA ALA A 126 10.18 0.44 4.66
C ALA A 126 11.21 -0.64 4.37
N ASP A 127 10.99 -1.43 3.34
CA ASP A 127 11.90 -2.50 2.89
C ASP A 127 12.23 -3.50 4.01
N PRO A 128 11.24 -4.28 4.51
CA PRO A 128 11.36 -5.17 5.67
C PRO A 128 12.42 -6.24 5.49
N ALA A 129 12.97 -6.70 6.61
CA ALA A 129 14.02 -7.74 6.61
C ALA A 129 13.47 -9.16 6.44
N ASN A 130 12.16 -9.40 6.71
CA ASN A 130 11.56 -10.72 6.60
C ASN A 130 11.58 -11.18 5.12
N PRO A 131 12.19 -12.34 4.80
CA PRO A 131 12.35 -12.80 3.43
C PRO A 131 11.05 -13.22 2.73
N GLN A 132 9.96 -13.33 3.45
CA GLN A 132 8.64 -13.69 2.92
C GLN A 132 7.67 -12.51 2.90
N ALA A 133 8.07 -11.34 3.41
CA ALA A 133 7.23 -10.16 3.43
C ALA A 133 7.12 -9.51 2.03
N TYR A 134 5.91 -9.07 1.68
CA TYR A 134 5.70 -8.15 0.57
C TYR A 134 6.24 -6.76 0.98
N PRO A 135 7.15 -6.14 0.21
CA PRO A 135 7.97 -5.05 0.74
C PRO A 135 7.25 -3.70 0.89
N ILE A 136 6.02 -3.59 0.41
CA ILE A 136 5.22 -2.35 0.49
C ILE A 136 3.94 -2.64 1.25
N ALA A 137 3.97 -2.44 2.56
CA ALA A 137 2.79 -2.53 3.42
C ALA A 137 2.86 -1.47 4.52
N GLY A 138 1.72 -1.16 5.09
CA GLY A 138 1.59 -0.17 6.15
C GLY A 138 0.37 -0.40 7.02
N MET A 139 0.33 0.29 8.14
CA MET A 139 -0.80 0.29 9.06
C MET A 139 -1.75 1.44 8.76
N THR A 140 -2.99 1.27 9.15
CA THR A 140 -3.99 2.33 9.25
C THR A 140 -4.31 2.57 10.71
N TRP A 141 -4.46 3.82 11.12
CA TRP A 141 -4.73 4.20 12.50
C TRP A 141 -6.11 4.84 12.63
N LEU A 142 -6.87 4.41 13.63
CA LEU A 142 -8.04 5.11 14.10
C LEU A 142 -7.60 6.17 15.11
N LEU A 143 -7.79 7.45 14.77
CA LEU A 143 -7.50 8.56 15.67
C LEU A 143 -8.75 8.89 16.47
N LEU A 144 -8.65 8.80 17.79
CA LEU A 144 -9.73 9.11 18.72
C LEU A 144 -9.31 10.26 19.64
N TYR A 145 -10.26 11.08 20.04
CA TYR A 145 -10.02 12.06 21.10
C TYR A 145 -9.96 11.36 22.47
N PRO A 146 -9.14 11.84 23.40
CA PRO A 146 -9.06 11.29 24.76
C PRO A 146 -10.38 11.52 25.54
N GLU A 147 -11.13 12.56 25.19
CA GLU A 147 -12.39 12.95 25.81
C GLU A 147 -13.41 13.38 24.76
N TYR A 148 -14.68 13.09 25.02
CA TYR A 148 -15.82 13.50 24.20
C TYR A 148 -16.84 14.21 25.09
N GLU A 149 -17.40 15.32 24.62
CA GLU A 149 -18.44 16.09 25.35
C GLU A 149 -19.67 15.25 25.60
N GLU A 150 -20.08 14.42 24.61
CA GLU A 150 -21.24 13.55 24.71
C GLU A 150 -20.84 12.12 25.10
N PRO A 151 -21.23 11.64 26.30
CA PRO A 151 -20.88 10.29 26.75
C PRO A 151 -21.38 9.17 25.82
N THR A 152 -22.51 9.37 25.14
CA THR A 152 -23.07 8.44 24.18
C THR A 152 -22.18 8.26 22.95
N THR A 153 -21.51 9.31 22.49
CA THR A 153 -20.53 9.26 21.41
C THR A 153 -19.32 8.42 21.82
N ALA A 154 -18.78 8.66 23.02
CA ALA A 154 -17.66 7.88 23.55
C ALA A 154 -18.01 6.38 23.64
N GLN A 155 -19.21 6.04 24.14
CA GLN A 155 -19.68 4.66 24.25
C GLN A 155 -19.84 4.00 22.88
N ALA A 156 -20.40 4.72 21.90
CA ALA A 156 -20.59 4.20 20.54
C ALA A 156 -19.24 3.92 19.86
N LEU A 157 -18.27 4.83 19.98
CA LEU A 157 -16.92 4.65 19.45
C LEU A 157 -16.19 3.50 20.14
N GLN A 158 -16.29 3.38 21.47
CA GLN A 158 -15.73 2.26 22.20
C GLN A 158 -16.34 0.94 21.76
N GLY A 159 -17.67 0.91 21.56
CA GLY A 159 -18.37 -0.26 21.04
C GLY A 159 -17.89 -0.65 19.66
N PHE A 160 -17.73 0.33 18.76
CA PHE A 160 -17.22 0.11 17.41
C PHE A 160 -15.78 -0.44 17.42
N VAL A 161 -14.89 0.18 18.19
CA VAL A 161 -13.47 -0.26 18.27
C VAL A 161 -13.39 -1.68 18.85
N ASN A 162 -14.14 -1.97 19.91
CA ASN A 162 -14.19 -3.31 20.49
C ASN A 162 -14.73 -4.34 19.49
N TRP A 163 -15.76 -3.98 18.71
CA TRP A 163 -16.26 -4.85 17.66
C TRP A 163 -15.21 -5.06 16.56
N ALA A 164 -14.58 -4.01 16.06
CA ALA A 164 -13.57 -4.08 15.02
C ALA A 164 -12.36 -4.96 15.41
N LEU A 165 -11.90 -4.85 16.66
CA LEU A 165 -10.76 -5.61 17.17
C LEU A 165 -11.07 -7.06 17.59
N ASN A 166 -12.33 -7.47 17.59
CA ASN A 166 -12.75 -8.82 18.04
C ASN A 166 -13.65 -9.51 17.01
N SER A 167 -14.91 -9.07 16.91
CA SER A 167 -15.92 -9.73 16.06
C SER A 167 -15.85 -9.27 14.59
N GLY A 168 -15.24 -8.12 14.34
CA GLY A 168 -15.06 -7.55 13.00
C GLY A 168 -13.98 -8.23 12.16
N ASP A 169 -13.09 -8.97 12.79
CA ASP A 169 -11.95 -9.63 12.15
C ASP A 169 -12.33 -10.56 10.99
N GLN A 170 -13.53 -11.17 11.09
CA GLN A 170 -14.07 -12.01 10.01
C GLN A 170 -14.27 -11.25 8.69
N TYR A 171 -14.45 -9.94 8.73
CA TYR A 171 -14.62 -9.10 7.52
C TYR A 171 -13.31 -8.61 6.94
N SER A 172 -12.24 -8.59 7.73
CA SER A 172 -10.92 -8.14 7.25
C SER A 172 -10.26 -9.12 6.27
N THR A 173 -10.71 -10.37 6.24
CA THR A 173 -10.24 -11.38 5.29
C THR A 173 -10.96 -11.33 3.95
N GLU A 174 -12.08 -10.60 3.86
CA GLU A 174 -12.86 -10.43 2.62
C GLU A 174 -12.41 -9.19 1.82
N LEU A 175 -11.59 -8.32 2.44
CA LEU A 175 -11.03 -7.10 1.87
C LEU A 175 -9.56 -7.30 1.47
#